data_1ff166725ff033f575a9391ccf8899fa
#
_entry.id   1ff166725ff033f575a9391ccf8899fa
#
_cell.length_a   1.000
_cell.length_b   1.000
_cell.length_c   1.000
_cell.angle_alpha   90.00
_cell.angle_beta   90.00
_cell.angle_gamma   90.00
#
_symmetry.space_group_name_H-M   'P 1'
#
loop_
_entity.id
_entity.type
_entity.pdbx_description
1 polymer ?
#
loop_
_entity_poly.entity_id
_entity_poly.type
_entity_poly.pdbx_seq_one_letter_code
_entity_poly.pdbx_strand_id
1 'polypeptide(L)'
;MLKRFWQNLGNGDKLFAIFWLVLLLWGTLIFLSVISGSFGASKRAEMISDLNQNPMIQSQVQMLRQRGVPKSAIDNQLAQMTDGKLGLIVAQRSKTVLWGSVALILVGAAILLLRSGANIGKEKRAFVLGAIIAVLIIQGLYTATRYIIPDYRDLSCPDGVKKLAKLDKLYRVHAINKAFYNPWISEYFPLYDIPTIDVPADSRPSVWRKAFFYGDDLKAEKRLLYANVRYVLGGAEELSYLKSLGVEFEPAGNFSYQGQRQTIGELKKTLPRFYAPQSAILVPKIEDALAIMNKKETDPVAVCLLQAGEPTEKGNGTNTVSLVNFTPEKVELQANFDFPGYAVLACEPLEGWHAEIDGVKTDVVRCNLMQQAVPIPKGSHKVTFIFSKRDLSSIICDYSHIIFLPLFSILTLALCFLPKKNAE
;
A
#
# COMPACT_ATOMS: atom_id res chain seq x y z
N MET A 1 10.16 -2.51 53.37
CA MET A 1 9.10 -1.74 52.69
C MET A 1 8.35 -2.56 51.65
N LEU A 2 8.99 -3.17 50.68
CA LEU A 2 8.39 -4.01 49.63
C LEU A 2 7.58 -5.20 50.15
N LYS A 3 8.06 -5.92 51.17
CA LYS A 3 7.38 -7.06 51.76
C LYS A 3 6.02 -6.71 52.40
N ARG A 4 5.95 -5.56 53.13
CA ARG A 4 4.69 -5.03 53.69
C ARG A 4 3.73 -4.56 52.59
N PHE A 5 4.26 -3.92 51.55
CA PHE A 5 3.48 -3.52 50.39
C PHE A 5 2.79 -4.73 49.73
N TRP A 6 3.55 -5.81 49.53
CA TRP A 6 3.04 -7.01 48.86
C TRP A 6 2.01 -7.79 49.70
N GLN A 7 2.19 -7.80 51.01
CA GLN A 7 1.27 -8.44 51.93
C GLN A 7 -0.09 -7.76 52.04
N ASN A 8 -0.13 -6.44 51.81
CA ASN A 8 -1.35 -5.63 51.93
C ASN A 8 -2.18 -5.56 50.64
N LEU A 9 -1.73 -6.17 49.54
CA LEU A 9 -2.46 -6.19 48.27
C LEU A 9 -3.42 -7.38 48.21
N GLY A 10 -4.66 -7.14 47.78
CA GLY A 10 -5.59 -8.22 47.43
C GLY A 10 -5.09 -9.01 46.20
N ASN A 11 -5.62 -10.21 45.96
CA ASN A 11 -5.15 -11.05 44.87
C ASN A 11 -5.27 -10.39 43.49
N GLY A 12 -6.32 -9.63 43.22
CA GLY A 12 -6.48 -8.87 41.98
C GLY A 12 -5.45 -7.73 41.85
N ASP A 13 -5.12 -7.06 42.97
CA ASP A 13 -4.11 -6.00 42.99
C ASP A 13 -2.68 -6.55 42.83
N LYS A 14 -2.42 -7.76 43.29
CA LYS A 14 -1.14 -8.48 43.04
C LYS A 14 -0.95 -8.80 41.56
N LEU A 15 -1.96 -9.35 40.91
CA LEU A 15 -1.92 -9.61 39.47
C LEU A 15 -1.70 -8.32 38.67
N PHE A 16 -2.40 -7.27 39.03
CA PHE A 16 -2.24 -5.97 38.40
C PHE A 16 -0.84 -5.37 38.63
N ALA A 17 -0.31 -5.47 39.85
CA ALA A 17 1.04 -5.02 40.17
C ALA A 17 2.11 -5.84 39.43
N ILE A 18 1.94 -7.15 39.30
CA ILE A 18 2.82 -8.00 38.48
C ILE A 18 2.80 -7.57 37.01
N PHE A 19 1.62 -7.36 36.43
CA PHE A 19 1.49 -6.89 35.06
C PHE A 19 2.26 -5.59 34.80
N TRP A 20 2.08 -4.59 35.67
CA TRP A 20 2.79 -3.33 35.54
C TRP A 20 4.29 -3.41 35.84
N LEU A 21 4.72 -4.29 36.73
CA LEU A 21 6.13 -4.56 36.96
C LEU A 21 6.78 -5.20 35.75
N VAL A 22 6.10 -6.12 35.09
CA VAL A 22 6.58 -6.72 33.83
C VAL A 22 6.69 -5.67 32.75
N LEU A 23 5.69 -4.79 32.59
CA LEU A 23 5.75 -3.69 31.63
C LEU A 23 6.89 -2.69 31.93
N LEU A 24 7.09 -2.36 33.19
CA LEU A 24 8.21 -1.50 33.63
C LEU A 24 9.56 -2.15 33.33
N LEU A 25 9.70 -3.44 33.63
CA LEU A 25 10.93 -4.19 33.33
C LEU A 25 11.18 -4.23 31.83
N TRP A 26 10.14 -4.51 31.05
CA TRP A 26 10.23 -4.53 29.59
C TRP A 26 10.56 -3.15 29.01
N GLY A 27 9.89 -2.10 29.47
CA GLY A 27 10.21 -0.72 29.09
C GLY A 27 11.65 -0.32 29.42
N THR A 28 12.15 -0.75 30.58
CA THR A 28 13.53 -0.51 31.03
C THR A 28 14.53 -1.27 30.15
N LEU A 29 14.26 -2.53 29.80
CA LEU A 29 15.10 -3.32 28.90
C LEU A 29 15.19 -2.69 27.52
N ILE A 30 14.06 -2.23 26.96
CA ILE A 30 14.02 -1.52 25.69
C ILE A 30 14.84 -0.23 25.78
N PHE A 31 14.64 0.57 26.83
CA PHE A 31 15.40 1.81 27.08
C PHE A 31 16.90 1.55 27.12
N LEU A 32 17.35 0.55 27.87
CA LEU A 32 18.75 0.16 27.95
C LEU A 32 19.29 -0.33 26.60
N SER A 33 18.50 -1.08 25.82
CA SER A 33 18.90 -1.54 24.50
C SER A 33 19.11 -0.40 23.50
N VAL A 34 18.30 0.66 23.61
CA VAL A 34 18.45 1.85 22.77
C VAL A 34 19.68 2.64 23.16
N ILE A 35 19.92 2.88 24.47
CA ILE A 35 21.07 3.65 24.96
C ILE A 35 22.38 2.91 24.70
N SER A 36 22.43 1.59 24.88
CA SER A 36 23.63 0.79 24.60
C SER A 36 23.93 0.65 23.09
N GLY A 37 23.06 1.13 22.22
CA GLY A 37 23.19 0.99 20.76
C GLY A 37 22.88 -0.42 20.24
N SER A 38 22.59 -1.39 21.12
CA SER A 38 22.30 -2.79 20.72
C SER A 38 21.02 -2.89 19.85
N PHE A 39 20.04 -2.04 20.10
CA PHE A 39 18.83 -1.92 19.27
C PHE A 39 19.18 -1.52 17.83
N GLY A 40 20.04 -0.51 17.67
CA GLY A 40 20.49 -0.05 16.36
C GLY A 40 21.31 -1.11 15.62
N ALA A 41 22.22 -1.81 16.32
CA ALA A 41 23.02 -2.88 15.75
C ALA A 41 22.14 -4.08 15.30
N SER A 42 21.16 -4.48 16.11
CA SER A 42 20.23 -5.56 15.77
C SER A 42 19.39 -5.21 14.53
N LYS A 43 18.85 -3.99 14.47
CA LYS A 43 18.08 -3.53 13.29
C LYS A 43 18.92 -3.41 12.03
N ARG A 44 20.19 -3.01 12.18
CA ARG A 44 21.15 -3.00 11.07
C ARG A 44 21.39 -4.40 10.54
N ALA A 45 21.62 -5.38 11.41
CA ALA A 45 21.83 -6.77 11.01
C ALA A 45 20.59 -7.36 10.30
N GLU A 46 19.38 -7.11 10.82
CA GLU A 46 18.11 -7.51 10.21
C GLU A 46 17.98 -6.92 8.80
N MET A 47 18.21 -5.63 8.62
CA MET A 47 18.08 -4.97 7.31
C MET A 47 19.16 -5.43 6.31
N ILE A 48 20.38 -5.70 6.76
CA ILE A 48 21.42 -6.30 5.89
C ILE A 48 21.00 -7.69 5.45
N SER A 49 20.42 -8.49 6.35
CA SER A 49 19.87 -9.80 6.03
C SER A 49 18.78 -9.72 4.97
N ASP A 50 17.83 -8.79 5.15
CA ASP A 50 16.73 -8.57 4.20
C ASP A 50 17.22 -8.11 2.83
N LEU A 51 18.22 -7.22 2.79
CA LEU A 51 18.85 -6.78 1.56
C LEU A 51 19.56 -7.94 0.84
N ASN A 52 20.25 -8.80 1.58
CA ASN A 52 20.91 -9.96 1.03
C ASN A 52 19.95 -11.05 0.52
N GLN A 53 18.71 -11.07 1.01
CA GLN A 53 17.67 -11.99 0.56
C GLN A 53 16.80 -11.39 -0.56
N ASN A 54 16.94 -10.09 -0.88
CA ASN A 54 16.14 -9.45 -1.89
C ASN A 54 16.58 -9.88 -3.32
N PRO A 55 15.72 -10.56 -4.09
CA PRO A 55 16.09 -11.08 -5.41
C PRO A 55 16.55 -10.00 -6.39
N MET A 56 16.03 -8.78 -6.26
CA MET A 56 16.38 -7.65 -7.11
C MET A 56 17.81 -7.16 -6.83
N ILE A 57 18.22 -7.14 -5.57
CA ILE A 57 19.60 -6.77 -5.18
C ILE A 57 20.55 -7.86 -5.59
N GLN A 58 20.15 -9.12 -5.42
CA GLN A 58 20.95 -10.27 -5.87
C GLN A 58 21.18 -10.23 -7.38
N SER A 59 20.16 -9.94 -8.18
CA SER A 59 20.32 -9.81 -9.63
C SER A 59 21.23 -8.65 -10.04
N GLN A 60 21.16 -7.50 -9.35
CA GLN A 60 22.07 -6.38 -9.58
C GLN A 60 23.53 -6.70 -9.17
N VAL A 61 23.70 -7.36 -8.04
CA VAL A 61 25.03 -7.84 -7.60
C VAL A 61 25.62 -8.83 -8.60
N GLN A 62 24.80 -9.74 -9.12
CA GLN A 62 25.22 -10.70 -10.13
C GLN A 62 25.61 -10.01 -11.45
N MET A 63 24.83 -9.01 -11.89
CA MET A 63 25.17 -8.18 -13.06
C MET A 63 26.48 -7.41 -12.89
N LEU A 64 26.72 -6.83 -11.72
CA LEU A 64 27.97 -6.11 -11.44
C LEU A 64 29.18 -7.07 -11.42
N ARG A 65 29.02 -8.29 -10.89
CA ARG A 65 30.04 -9.35 -10.94
C ARG A 65 30.33 -9.78 -12.37
N GLN A 66 29.33 -9.95 -13.21
CA GLN A 66 29.50 -10.29 -14.63
C GLN A 66 30.22 -9.18 -15.40
N ARG A 67 30.09 -7.92 -14.98
CA ARG A 67 30.82 -6.76 -15.53
C ARG A 67 32.25 -6.63 -14.98
N GLY A 68 32.74 -7.58 -14.20
CA GLY A 68 34.10 -7.58 -13.65
C GLY A 68 34.34 -6.60 -12.50
N VAL A 69 33.27 -6.07 -11.87
CA VAL A 69 33.43 -5.18 -10.71
C VAL A 69 33.95 -6.00 -9.52
N PRO A 70 35.04 -5.58 -8.87
CA PRO A 70 35.62 -6.31 -7.74
C PRO A 70 34.58 -6.46 -6.60
N LYS A 71 34.60 -7.62 -5.96
CA LYS A 71 33.67 -7.91 -4.84
C LYS A 71 33.73 -6.84 -3.75
N SER A 72 34.93 -6.37 -3.42
CA SER A 72 35.18 -5.31 -2.42
C SER A 72 34.48 -3.98 -2.78
N ALA A 73 34.43 -3.62 -4.07
CA ALA A 73 33.76 -2.41 -4.53
C ALA A 73 32.22 -2.56 -4.45
N ILE A 74 31.69 -3.75 -4.76
CA ILE A 74 30.26 -4.05 -4.62
C ILE A 74 29.88 -4.03 -3.14
N ASP A 75 30.64 -4.67 -2.27
CA ASP A 75 30.38 -4.72 -0.84
C ASP A 75 30.46 -3.31 -0.21
N ASN A 76 31.41 -2.46 -0.64
CA ASN A 76 31.52 -1.08 -0.21
C ASN A 76 30.33 -0.22 -0.69
N GLN A 77 29.87 -0.41 -1.92
CA GLN A 77 28.74 0.31 -2.46
C GLN A 77 27.44 -0.10 -1.76
N LEU A 78 27.24 -1.40 -1.48
CA LEU A 78 26.14 -1.90 -0.67
C LEU A 78 26.19 -1.34 0.76
N ALA A 79 27.38 -1.31 1.38
CA ALA A 79 27.57 -0.75 2.72
C ALA A 79 27.27 0.75 2.75
N GLN A 80 27.72 1.53 1.79
CA GLN A 80 27.42 2.97 1.71
C GLN A 80 25.94 3.25 1.46
N MET A 81 25.28 2.51 0.56
CA MET A 81 23.84 2.63 0.34
C MET A 81 23.06 2.24 1.60
N THR A 82 23.56 1.25 2.34
CA THR A 82 22.97 0.77 3.58
C THR A 82 23.19 1.78 4.71
N ASP A 83 24.39 2.27 4.92
CA ASP A 83 24.74 3.15 6.04
C ASP A 83 24.06 4.53 5.98
N GLY A 84 23.89 5.11 4.80
CA GLY A 84 23.24 6.41 4.64
C GLY A 84 21.72 6.35 4.94
N LYS A 85 21.01 5.40 4.34
CA LYS A 85 19.56 5.23 4.57
C LYS A 85 19.26 4.61 5.93
N LEU A 86 20.05 3.64 6.35
CA LEU A 86 19.91 2.94 7.63
C LEU A 86 20.17 3.86 8.82
N GLY A 87 21.22 4.67 8.76
CA GLY A 87 21.55 5.60 9.83
C GLY A 87 20.37 6.51 10.18
N LEU A 88 19.67 7.02 9.19
CA LEU A 88 18.48 7.88 9.38
C LEU A 88 17.30 7.09 9.97
N ILE A 89 16.99 5.91 9.40
CA ILE A 89 15.85 5.08 9.86
C ILE A 89 16.10 4.55 11.27
N VAL A 90 17.30 4.06 11.55
CA VAL A 90 17.67 3.56 12.88
C VAL A 90 17.67 4.69 13.91
N ALA A 91 18.23 5.85 13.57
CA ALA A 91 18.22 7.01 14.47
C ALA A 91 16.80 7.49 14.77
N GLN A 92 15.92 7.53 13.76
CA GLN A 92 14.53 7.93 13.93
C GLN A 92 13.73 6.92 14.76
N ARG A 93 13.85 5.62 14.45
CA ARG A 93 13.19 4.54 15.19
C ARG A 93 13.70 4.46 16.63
N SER A 94 15.02 4.57 16.84
CA SER A 94 15.61 4.60 18.18
C SER A 94 15.07 5.73 19.03
N LYS A 95 14.93 6.95 18.49
CA LYS A 95 14.32 8.08 19.20
C LYS A 95 12.86 7.81 19.57
N THR A 96 12.07 7.25 18.66
CA THR A 96 10.65 6.94 18.93
C THR A 96 10.51 5.87 20.00
N VAL A 97 11.32 4.82 19.93
CA VAL A 97 11.34 3.73 20.92
C VAL A 97 11.83 4.25 22.28
N LEU A 98 12.83 5.12 22.31
CA LEU A 98 13.33 5.76 23.53
C LEU A 98 12.23 6.55 24.24
N TRP A 99 11.57 7.46 23.54
CA TRP A 99 10.48 8.26 24.12
C TRP A 99 9.28 7.42 24.53
N GLY A 100 8.92 6.39 23.75
CA GLY A 100 7.87 5.45 24.11
C GLY A 100 8.19 4.66 25.39
N SER A 101 9.44 4.21 25.55
CA SER A 101 9.86 3.49 26.76
C SER A 101 9.91 4.41 28.00
N VAL A 102 10.36 5.66 27.85
CA VAL A 102 10.31 6.66 28.95
C VAL A 102 8.87 6.91 29.37
N ALA A 103 7.94 7.12 28.44
CA ALA A 103 6.53 7.32 28.75
C ALA A 103 5.93 6.11 29.49
N LEU A 104 6.23 4.89 29.02
CA LEU A 104 5.78 3.65 29.65
C LEU A 104 6.29 3.51 31.09
N ILE A 105 7.57 3.83 31.34
CA ILE A 105 8.18 3.79 32.67
C ILE A 105 7.50 4.81 33.60
N LEU A 106 7.32 6.04 33.14
CA LEU A 106 6.71 7.10 33.94
C LEU A 106 5.26 6.79 34.31
N VAL A 107 4.46 6.35 33.31
CA VAL A 107 3.05 5.98 33.53
C VAL A 107 2.95 4.77 34.45
N GLY A 108 3.74 3.73 34.23
CA GLY A 108 3.75 2.55 35.08
C GLY A 108 4.14 2.85 36.53
N ALA A 109 5.19 3.64 36.72
CA ALA A 109 5.63 4.08 38.07
C ALA A 109 4.54 4.89 38.78
N ALA A 110 3.89 5.81 38.07
CA ALA A 110 2.81 6.62 38.64
C ALA A 110 1.58 5.79 39.04
N ILE A 111 1.20 4.80 38.20
CA ILE A 111 0.09 3.88 38.52
C ILE A 111 0.42 3.02 39.76
N LEU A 112 1.64 2.47 39.81
CA LEU A 112 2.09 1.72 41.00
C LEU A 112 2.09 2.58 42.26
N LEU A 113 2.49 3.82 42.17
CA LEU A 113 2.48 4.79 43.27
C LEU A 113 1.05 5.08 43.78
N LEU A 114 0.10 5.28 42.86
CA LEU A 114 -1.32 5.47 43.17
C LEU A 114 -1.95 4.27 43.89
N ARG A 115 -1.51 3.04 43.51
CA ARG A 115 -2.03 1.79 44.12
C ARG A 115 -1.26 1.29 45.34
N SER A 116 -0.09 1.83 45.61
CA SER A 116 0.77 1.37 46.71
C SER A 116 0.18 1.52 48.12
N GLY A 117 -1.01 2.11 48.26
CA GLY A 117 -1.60 2.36 49.59
C GLY A 117 -0.88 3.45 50.39
N ALA A 118 0.10 4.12 49.76
CA ALA A 118 0.73 5.30 50.34
C ALA A 118 -0.38 6.33 50.70
N ASN A 119 -0.32 6.89 51.89
CA ASN A 119 -1.31 7.88 52.35
C ASN A 119 -1.10 9.20 51.60
N ILE A 120 -1.36 9.14 50.28
CA ILE A 120 -1.21 10.29 49.39
C ILE A 120 -2.54 11.05 49.45
N GLY A 121 -2.52 12.28 49.97
CA GLY A 121 -3.69 13.14 50.02
C GLY A 121 -4.36 13.30 48.65
N LYS A 122 -5.66 13.60 48.63
CA LYS A 122 -6.49 13.72 47.42
C LYS A 122 -5.85 14.66 46.38
N GLU A 123 -5.26 15.77 46.80
CA GLU A 123 -4.60 16.74 45.91
C GLU A 123 -3.39 16.14 45.17
N LYS A 124 -2.54 15.41 45.93
CA LYS A 124 -1.37 14.75 45.33
C LYS A 124 -1.75 13.62 44.35
N ARG A 125 -2.85 12.94 44.62
CA ARG A 125 -3.41 11.92 43.68
C ARG A 125 -3.89 12.58 42.39
N ALA A 126 -4.61 13.70 42.48
CA ALA A 126 -5.05 14.48 41.33
C ALA A 126 -3.86 14.99 40.49
N PHE A 127 -2.81 15.47 41.17
CA PHE A 127 -1.57 15.91 40.52
C PHE A 127 -0.88 14.76 39.76
N VAL A 128 -0.70 13.58 40.37
CA VAL A 128 -0.10 12.41 39.71
C VAL A 128 -0.92 11.96 38.52
N LEU A 129 -2.26 11.95 38.63
CA LEU A 129 -3.15 11.62 37.52
C LEU A 129 -3.04 12.64 36.38
N GLY A 130 -3.02 13.94 36.72
CA GLY A 130 -2.80 15.00 35.72
C GLY A 130 -1.45 14.87 35.02
N ALA A 131 -0.40 14.49 35.74
CA ALA A 131 0.92 14.25 35.15
C ALA A 131 0.91 13.04 34.19
N ILE A 132 0.21 11.94 34.53
CA ILE A 132 0.03 10.79 33.61
C ILE A 132 -0.67 11.24 32.33
N ILE A 133 -1.78 11.95 32.46
CA ILE A 133 -2.56 12.45 31.31
C ILE A 133 -1.68 13.37 30.46
N ALA A 134 -0.93 14.28 31.07
CA ALA A 134 -0.03 15.17 30.34
C ALA A 134 1.05 14.39 29.56
N VAL A 135 1.67 13.36 30.15
CA VAL A 135 2.66 12.52 29.48
C VAL A 135 2.03 11.79 28.28
N LEU A 136 0.82 11.25 28.44
CA LEU A 136 0.12 10.56 27.35
C LEU A 136 -0.25 11.52 26.22
N ILE A 137 -0.71 12.73 26.54
CA ILE A 137 -1.00 13.78 25.54
C ILE A 137 0.28 14.19 24.82
N ILE A 138 1.37 14.47 25.52
CA ILE A 138 2.65 14.84 24.93
C ILE A 138 3.17 13.72 24.03
N GLN A 139 3.09 12.47 24.48
CA GLN A 139 3.48 11.31 23.68
C GLN A 139 2.59 11.18 22.43
N GLY A 140 1.29 11.35 22.57
CA GLY A 140 0.34 11.34 21.44
C GLY A 140 0.62 12.45 20.44
N LEU A 141 0.83 13.68 20.90
CA LEU A 141 1.20 14.81 20.07
C LEU A 141 2.56 14.59 19.36
N TYR A 142 3.56 14.10 20.10
CA TYR A 142 4.87 13.78 19.52
C TYR A 142 4.74 12.73 18.40
N THR A 143 3.95 11.68 18.63
CA THR A 143 3.69 10.65 17.62
C THR A 143 2.93 11.24 16.44
N ALA A 144 1.89 12.02 16.70
CA ALA A 144 1.10 12.68 15.65
C ALA A 144 1.95 13.60 14.79
N THR A 145 2.81 14.44 15.39
CA THR A 145 3.69 15.34 14.63
C THR A 145 4.73 14.59 13.79
N ARG A 146 5.07 13.36 14.16
CA ARG A 146 6.05 12.55 13.41
C ARG A 146 5.44 11.73 12.29
N TYR A 147 4.17 11.33 12.43
CA TYR A 147 3.53 10.39 11.49
C TYR A 147 2.34 11.01 10.73
N ILE A 148 1.72 12.06 11.27
CA ILE A 148 0.50 12.66 10.70
C ILE A 148 0.82 14.03 10.06
N ILE A 149 1.78 14.79 10.61
CA ILE A 149 2.21 16.03 9.95
C ILE A 149 3.13 15.60 8.81
N PRO A 150 2.71 15.76 7.56
CA PRO A 150 3.59 15.51 6.43
C PRO A 150 4.81 16.40 6.62
N ASP A 151 5.98 15.82 6.41
CA ASP A 151 7.21 16.58 6.24
C ASP A 151 6.89 17.63 5.16
N TYR A 152 6.79 18.90 5.54
CA TYR A 152 6.60 20.02 4.62
C TYR A 152 7.87 20.21 3.78
N ARG A 153 8.32 19.13 3.15
CA ARG A 153 9.20 19.29 2.00
C ARG A 153 8.40 20.09 1.00
N ASP A 154 9.07 21.08 0.45
CA ASP A 154 8.53 21.88 -0.61
C ASP A 154 7.79 20.98 -1.61
N LEU A 155 6.46 20.91 -1.45
CA LEU A 155 5.54 20.18 -2.32
C LEU A 155 5.38 20.96 -3.63
N SER A 156 6.39 21.75 -4.03
CA SER A 156 6.42 22.31 -5.35
C SER A 156 6.32 21.15 -6.33
N CYS A 157 5.16 21.05 -6.95
CA CYS A 157 4.86 19.96 -7.87
C CYS A 157 5.92 19.94 -8.98
N PRO A 158 6.70 18.88 -9.16
CA PRO A 158 7.68 18.78 -10.22
C PRO A 158 7.05 19.03 -11.59
N ASP A 159 7.75 19.73 -12.49
CA ASP A 159 7.23 20.05 -13.82
C ASP A 159 6.77 18.83 -14.61
N GLY A 160 7.46 17.70 -14.43
CA GLY A 160 7.05 16.43 -15.02
C GLY A 160 5.68 15.95 -14.53
N VAL A 161 5.42 16.07 -13.22
CA VAL A 161 4.12 15.72 -12.63
C VAL A 161 3.03 16.65 -13.13
N LYS A 162 3.29 17.98 -13.21
CA LYS A 162 2.35 18.96 -13.80
C LYS A 162 1.99 18.63 -15.25
N LYS A 163 2.94 18.12 -16.02
CA LYS A 163 2.70 17.67 -17.40
C LYS A 163 1.86 16.41 -17.43
N LEU A 164 2.20 15.41 -16.61
CA LEU A 164 1.44 14.15 -16.50
C LEU A 164 0.00 14.39 -16.01
N ALA A 165 -0.21 15.30 -15.07
CA ALA A 165 -1.53 15.63 -14.53
C ALA A 165 -2.50 16.26 -15.57
N LYS A 166 -1.97 16.78 -16.69
CA LYS A 166 -2.76 17.33 -17.81
C LYS A 166 -3.15 16.27 -18.85
N LEU A 167 -2.60 15.06 -18.75
CA LEU A 167 -2.89 13.97 -19.68
C LEU A 167 -4.27 13.36 -19.37
N ASP A 168 -4.75 12.58 -20.32
CA ASP A 168 -6.04 11.89 -20.19
C ASP A 168 -6.01 10.88 -19.04
N LYS A 169 -6.76 11.16 -17.98
CA LYS A 169 -6.83 10.36 -16.76
C LYS A 169 -7.54 9.01 -16.93
N LEU A 170 -8.16 8.75 -18.05
CA LEU A 170 -8.72 7.43 -18.36
C LEU A 170 -7.65 6.41 -18.73
N TYR A 171 -6.41 6.87 -19.02
CA TYR A 171 -5.29 6.01 -19.35
C TYR A 171 -4.21 6.06 -18.29
N ARG A 172 -3.47 4.97 -18.19
CA ARG A 172 -2.41 4.83 -17.19
C ARG A 172 -1.05 5.26 -17.73
N VAL A 173 -0.23 5.70 -16.79
CA VAL A 173 1.20 5.97 -16.99
C VAL A 173 2.00 4.75 -16.53
N HIS A 174 3.07 4.42 -17.23
CA HIS A 174 4.11 3.48 -16.79
C HIS A 174 5.44 4.21 -16.67
N ALA A 175 5.97 4.28 -15.45
CA ALA A 175 7.29 4.85 -15.18
C ALA A 175 8.36 3.74 -15.26
N ILE A 176 9.18 3.75 -16.30
CA ILE A 176 10.18 2.70 -16.53
C ILE A 176 11.32 2.84 -15.54
N ASN A 177 11.73 4.07 -15.25
CA ASN A 177 12.82 4.35 -14.33
C ASN A 177 12.39 4.26 -12.87
N LYS A 178 13.02 3.36 -12.13
CA LYS A 178 12.74 3.13 -10.70
C LYS A 178 13.02 4.35 -9.81
N ALA A 179 13.79 5.34 -10.28
CA ALA A 179 14.01 6.59 -9.55
C ALA A 179 12.71 7.37 -9.29
N PHE A 180 11.65 7.15 -10.10
CA PHE A 180 10.34 7.76 -9.89
C PHE A 180 9.47 7.03 -8.87
N TYR A 181 9.82 5.80 -8.45
CA TYR A 181 8.92 4.97 -7.64
C TYR A 181 8.58 5.59 -6.28
N ASN A 182 9.56 6.08 -5.53
CA ASN A 182 9.29 6.57 -4.19
C ASN A 182 8.64 7.95 -4.16
N PRO A 183 9.25 9.04 -4.72
CA PRO A 183 8.61 10.35 -4.57
C PRO A 183 7.39 10.51 -5.49
N TRP A 184 7.40 9.98 -6.71
CA TRP A 184 6.37 10.26 -7.70
C TRP A 184 5.16 9.33 -7.57
N ILE A 185 5.40 8.02 -7.58
CA ILE A 185 4.32 7.04 -7.60
C ILE A 185 3.63 6.95 -6.23
N SER A 186 4.40 7.07 -5.13
CA SER A 186 3.82 7.01 -3.77
C SER A 186 3.18 8.31 -3.31
N GLU A 187 3.67 9.46 -3.77
CA GLU A 187 3.28 10.76 -3.22
C GLU A 187 2.53 11.62 -4.26
N TYR A 188 3.18 11.92 -5.39
CA TYR A 188 2.61 12.88 -6.35
C TYR A 188 1.51 12.29 -7.23
N PHE A 189 1.63 11.03 -7.69
CA PHE A 189 0.62 10.46 -8.58
C PHE A 189 -0.75 10.37 -7.92
N PRO A 190 -0.89 9.87 -6.67
CA PRO A 190 -2.18 9.92 -5.97
C PRO A 190 -2.68 11.36 -5.73
N LEU A 191 -1.79 12.31 -5.37
CA LEU A 191 -2.15 13.69 -5.07
C LEU A 191 -2.71 14.44 -6.30
N TYR A 192 -2.25 14.10 -7.50
CA TYR A 192 -2.65 14.72 -8.75
C TYR A 192 -3.55 13.84 -9.63
N ASP A 193 -4.09 12.75 -9.07
CA ASP A 193 -4.94 11.78 -9.76
C ASP A 193 -4.32 11.25 -11.05
N ILE A 194 -3.02 10.93 -11.04
CA ILE A 194 -2.33 10.34 -12.17
C ILE A 194 -2.42 8.83 -12.06
N PRO A 195 -3.22 8.16 -12.90
CA PRO A 195 -3.35 6.71 -12.85
C PRO A 195 -2.08 6.03 -13.35
N THR A 196 -1.59 5.03 -12.62
CA THR A 196 -0.39 4.28 -12.97
C THR A 196 -0.61 2.77 -12.81
N ILE A 197 0.21 1.98 -13.51
CA ILE A 197 0.33 0.54 -13.26
C ILE A 197 1.40 0.22 -12.24
N ASP A 198 2.25 1.19 -11.94
CA ASP A 198 3.40 1.02 -11.07
C ASP A 198 2.99 1.08 -9.61
N VAL A 199 3.55 0.18 -8.82
CA VAL A 199 3.37 0.15 -7.38
C VAL A 199 4.74 0.16 -6.70
N PRO A 200 4.94 0.97 -5.66
CA PRO A 200 6.25 1.07 -4.99
C PRO A 200 6.68 -0.24 -4.34
N ALA A 201 5.73 -1.01 -3.83
CA ALA A 201 5.96 -2.33 -3.26
C ALA A 201 4.71 -3.19 -3.42
N ASP A 202 4.91 -4.40 -3.92
CA ASP A 202 3.88 -5.43 -4.03
C ASP A 202 4.38 -6.67 -3.30
N SER A 203 4.16 -6.69 -1.98
CA SER A 203 4.72 -7.71 -1.10
C SER A 203 4.07 -9.08 -1.26
N ARG A 204 2.82 -9.13 -1.74
CA ARG A 204 2.05 -10.36 -1.91
C ARG A 204 1.15 -10.30 -3.16
N PRO A 205 1.75 -10.25 -4.36
CA PRO A 205 0.96 -10.22 -5.58
C PRO A 205 0.19 -11.52 -5.76
N SER A 206 -1.05 -11.41 -6.27
CA SER A 206 -1.84 -12.57 -6.66
C SER A 206 -1.13 -13.40 -7.75
N VAL A 207 -1.50 -14.66 -7.92
CA VAL A 207 -0.94 -15.51 -8.99
C VAL A 207 -1.16 -14.90 -10.37
N TRP A 208 -2.31 -14.26 -10.59
CA TRP A 208 -2.67 -13.57 -11.82
C TRP A 208 -1.76 -12.34 -12.06
N ARG A 209 -1.55 -11.54 -11.01
CA ARG A 209 -0.69 -10.37 -11.05
C ARG A 209 0.77 -10.75 -11.28
N LYS A 210 1.24 -11.84 -10.64
CA LYS A 210 2.59 -12.38 -10.88
C LYS A 210 2.78 -12.76 -12.33
N ALA A 211 1.86 -13.55 -12.91
CA ALA A 211 1.94 -13.99 -14.29
C ALA A 211 1.91 -12.81 -15.27
N PHE A 212 1.07 -11.80 -14.98
CA PHE A 212 0.88 -10.68 -15.89
C PHE A 212 2.02 -9.65 -15.82
N PHE A 213 2.45 -9.22 -14.61
CA PHE A 213 3.42 -8.13 -14.45
C PHE A 213 4.85 -8.58 -14.20
N TYR A 214 5.05 -9.73 -13.56
CA TYR A 214 6.36 -10.18 -13.09
C TYR A 214 6.88 -11.42 -13.82
N GLY A 215 6.06 -12.08 -14.64
CA GLY A 215 6.48 -13.17 -15.50
C GLY A 215 7.06 -12.66 -16.82
N ASP A 216 7.89 -13.48 -17.45
CA ASP A 216 8.51 -13.19 -18.75
C ASP A 216 7.67 -13.68 -19.94
N ASP A 217 6.59 -14.40 -19.66
CA ASP A 217 5.74 -15.06 -20.67
C ASP A 217 4.85 -14.08 -21.44
N LEU A 218 4.60 -12.87 -20.94
CA LEU A 218 3.81 -11.85 -21.64
C LEU A 218 4.71 -10.76 -22.23
N LYS A 219 4.64 -10.58 -23.55
CA LYS A 219 5.38 -9.54 -24.27
C LYS A 219 5.08 -8.15 -23.72
N ALA A 220 6.10 -7.29 -23.62
CA ALA A 220 5.98 -5.95 -23.08
C ALA A 220 4.89 -5.10 -23.76
N GLU A 221 4.82 -5.12 -25.09
CA GLU A 221 3.78 -4.42 -25.86
C GLU A 221 2.36 -4.86 -25.48
N LYS A 222 2.14 -6.17 -25.31
CA LYS A 222 0.84 -6.74 -24.92
C LYS A 222 0.53 -6.41 -23.46
N ARG A 223 1.52 -6.51 -22.57
CA ARG A 223 1.38 -6.12 -21.16
C ARG A 223 0.88 -4.68 -21.00
N LEU A 224 1.51 -3.73 -21.69
CA LEU A 224 1.13 -2.33 -21.63
C LEU A 224 -0.26 -2.10 -22.24
N LEU A 225 -0.57 -2.77 -23.37
CA LEU A 225 -1.88 -2.69 -24.01
C LEU A 225 -3.00 -3.14 -23.07
N TYR A 226 -2.92 -4.37 -22.54
CA TYR A 226 -3.96 -4.93 -21.66
C TYR A 226 -4.03 -4.21 -20.30
N ALA A 227 -2.92 -3.58 -19.87
CA ALA A 227 -2.90 -2.74 -18.65
C ALA A 227 -3.49 -1.33 -18.86
N ASN A 228 -4.04 -1.01 -20.06
CA ASN A 228 -4.57 0.32 -20.38
C ASN A 228 -3.51 1.44 -20.22
N VAL A 229 -2.24 1.14 -20.55
CA VAL A 229 -1.17 2.15 -20.56
C VAL A 229 -1.23 2.93 -21.87
N ARG A 230 -1.19 4.23 -21.78
CA ARG A 230 -1.05 5.14 -22.93
C ARG A 230 0.25 5.92 -22.88
N TYR A 231 0.75 6.18 -21.68
CA TYR A 231 1.94 6.99 -21.49
C TYR A 231 3.04 6.22 -20.81
N VAL A 232 4.25 6.37 -21.33
CA VAL A 232 5.47 5.80 -20.74
C VAL A 232 6.41 6.92 -20.36
N LEU A 233 7.11 6.76 -19.23
CA LEU A 233 7.98 7.77 -18.65
C LEU A 233 9.37 7.20 -18.41
N GLY A 234 10.40 7.81 -18.99
CA GLY A 234 11.78 7.38 -18.80
C GLY A 234 12.81 8.27 -19.46
N GLY A 235 14.08 8.00 -19.20
CA GLY A 235 15.22 8.58 -19.89
C GLY A 235 15.46 7.91 -21.25
N ALA A 236 16.49 8.35 -21.94
CA ALA A 236 16.78 7.87 -23.30
C ALA A 236 17.11 6.36 -23.33
N GLU A 237 17.85 5.86 -22.34
CA GLU A 237 18.24 4.44 -22.27
C GLU A 237 17.04 3.54 -22.01
N GLU A 238 16.20 3.88 -21.03
CA GLU A 238 15.02 3.10 -20.68
C GLU A 238 14.00 3.07 -21.84
N LEU A 239 13.82 4.19 -22.52
CA LEU A 239 12.92 4.26 -23.67
C LEU A 239 13.49 3.52 -24.89
N SER A 240 14.81 3.51 -25.08
CA SER A 240 15.46 2.68 -26.11
C SER A 240 15.29 1.18 -25.82
N TYR A 241 15.44 0.80 -24.56
CA TYR A 241 15.18 -0.57 -24.12
C TYR A 241 13.72 -0.98 -24.38
N LEU A 242 12.76 -0.11 -24.06
CA LEU A 242 11.34 -0.39 -24.31
C LEU A 242 11.05 -0.57 -25.82
N LYS A 243 11.69 0.23 -26.68
CA LYS A 243 11.60 0.06 -28.14
C LYS A 243 12.18 -1.27 -28.60
N SER A 244 13.30 -1.73 -28.03
CA SER A 244 13.90 -3.04 -28.35
C SER A 244 12.98 -4.22 -27.98
N LEU A 245 12.05 -4.03 -27.06
CA LEU A 245 10.99 -4.99 -26.70
C LEU A 245 9.75 -4.92 -27.61
N GLY A 246 9.80 -4.15 -28.70
CA GLY A 246 8.72 -4.04 -29.69
C GLY A 246 7.64 -3.01 -29.32
N VAL A 247 7.84 -2.18 -28.29
CA VAL A 247 6.88 -1.13 -27.91
C VAL A 247 7.07 0.11 -28.75
N GLU A 248 6.04 0.50 -29.51
CA GLU A 248 6.06 1.68 -30.35
C GLU A 248 5.39 2.87 -29.63
N PHE A 249 6.09 4.00 -29.59
CA PHE A 249 5.58 5.24 -29.02
C PHE A 249 6.18 6.47 -29.70
N GLU A 250 5.49 7.59 -29.57
CA GLU A 250 5.96 8.90 -30.03
C GLU A 250 6.21 9.85 -28.83
N PRO A 251 7.18 10.76 -28.91
CA PRO A 251 7.41 11.74 -27.84
C PRO A 251 6.21 12.69 -27.68
N ALA A 252 5.61 12.70 -26.49
CA ALA A 252 4.51 13.59 -26.13
C ALA A 252 4.94 14.77 -25.24
N GLY A 253 6.15 14.71 -24.66
CA GLY A 253 6.70 15.80 -23.86
C GLY A 253 8.04 15.46 -23.25
N ASN A 254 8.73 16.51 -22.77
CA ASN A 254 10.01 16.35 -22.08
C ASN A 254 10.04 17.24 -20.83
N PHE A 255 10.83 16.84 -19.83
CA PHE A 255 11.11 17.65 -18.65
C PHE A 255 12.48 17.26 -18.08
N SER A 256 13.02 18.05 -17.15
CA SER A 256 14.23 17.73 -16.42
C SER A 256 13.90 17.17 -15.05
N TYR A 257 14.55 16.06 -14.65
CA TYR A 257 14.47 15.51 -13.32
C TYR A 257 15.86 15.10 -12.83
N GLN A 258 16.28 15.65 -11.70
CA GLN A 258 17.62 15.44 -11.12
C GLN A 258 18.76 15.73 -12.15
N GLY A 259 18.59 16.80 -12.95
CA GLY A 259 19.56 17.19 -13.97
C GLY A 259 19.55 16.36 -15.25
N GLN A 260 18.73 15.30 -15.33
CA GLN A 260 18.59 14.43 -16.50
C GLN A 260 17.33 14.75 -17.28
N ARG A 261 17.43 14.71 -18.61
CA ARG A 261 16.27 14.85 -19.49
C ARG A 261 15.44 13.58 -19.47
N GLN A 262 14.16 13.72 -19.17
CA GLN A 262 13.15 12.67 -19.19
C GLN A 262 12.14 12.96 -20.30
N THR A 263 11.60 11.89 -20.88
CA THR A 263 10.61 11.98 -21.96
C THR A 263 9.33 11.25 -21.55
N ILE A 264 8.19 11.86 -21.86
CA ILE A 264 6.88 11.23 -21.85
C ILE A 264 6.65 10.72 -23.26
N GLY A 265 6.53 9.42 -23.43
CA GLY A 265 6.16 8.77 -24.70
C GLY A 265 4.68 8.43 -24.70
N GLU A 266 3.99 8.64 -25.83
CA GLU A 266 2.62 8.22 -26.05
C GLU A 266 2.61 6.98 -26.92
N LEU A 267 2.01 5.88 -26.44
CA LEU A 267 1.95 4.59 -27.14
C LEU A 267 1.03 4.69 -28.35
N LYS A 268 1.46 4.12 -29.49
CA LYS A 268 0.65 4.06 -30.72
C LYS A 268 -0.59 3.19 -30.62
N LYS A 269 -0.53 2.17 -29.77
CA LYS A 269 -1.65 1.24 -29.52
C LYS A 269 -2.00 1.27 -28.04
N THR A 270 -3.25 1.58 -27.75
CA THR A 270 -3.79 1.65 -26.39
C THR A 270 -5.16 0.97 -26.35
N LEU A 271 -5.46 0.33 -25.22
CA LEU A 271 -6.78 -0.21 -24.96
C LEU A 271 -7.59 0.80 -24.13
N PRO A 272 -8.86 1.06 -24.47
CA PRO A 272 -9.71 1.90 -23.63
C PRO A 272 -9.83 1.36 -22.20
N ARG A 273 -10.14 2.24 -21.23
CA ARG A 273 -10.36 1.85 -19.84
C ARG A 273 -11.58 0.93 -19.68
N PHE A 274 -12.57 1.12 -20.54
CA PHE A 274 -13.79 0.32 -20.61
C PHE A 274 -14.15 0.09 -22.07
N TYR A 275 -14.65 -1.09 -22.39
CA TYR A 275 -15.01 -1.48 -23.75
C TYR A 275 -15.96 -2.69 -23.76
N ALA A 276 -16.60 -2.91 -24.88
CA ALA A 276 -17.44 -4.08 -25.16
C ALA A 276 -16.75 -4.95 -26.23
N PRO A 277 -16.18 -6.12 -25.87
CA PRO A 277 -15.63 -7.04 -26.84
C PRO A 277 -16.72 -7.66 -27.73
N GLN A 278 -16.36 -8.02 -28.96
CA GLN A 278 -17.32 -8.62 -29.91
C GLN A 278 -17.68 -10.06 -29.55
N SER A 279 -16.79 -10.77 -28.87
CA SER A 279 -16.99 -12.14 -28.39
C SER A 279 -16.20 -12.37 -27.10
N ALA A 280 -16.55 -13.43 -26.38
CA ALA A 280 -15.81 -13.84 -25.21
C ALA A 280 -15.62 -15.36 -25.23
N ILE A 281 -14.40 -15.82 -24.94
CA ILE A 281 -14.05 -17.24 -24.88
C ILE A 281 -13.58 -17.60 -23.47
N LEU A 282 -13.92 -18.79 -23.01
CA LEU A 282 -13.50 -19.30 -21.72
C LEU A 282 -12.07 -19.86 -21.78
N VAL A 283 -11.16 -19.26 -21.03
CA VAL A 283 -9.74 -19.64 -20.96
C VAL A 283 -9.31 -19.61 -19.48
N PRO A 284 -9.63 -20.65 -18.69
CA PRO A 284 -9.40 -20.64 -17.25
C PRO A 284 -7.93 -20.69 -16.86
N LYS A 285 -7.06 -21.27 -17.69
CA LYS A 285 -5.63 -21.43 -17.38
C LYS A 285 -4.84 -20.20 -17.76
N ILE A 286 -3.92 -19.80 -16.87
CA ILE A 286 -3.06 -18.63 -17.05
C ILE A 286 -2.18 -18.80 -18.29
N GLU A 287 -1.57 -19.96 -18.45
CA GLU A 287 -0.62 -20.26 -19.52
C GLU A 287 -1.29 -20.15 -20.91
N ASP A 288 -2.51 -20.69 -21.04
CA ASP A 288 -3.29 -20.63 -22.27
C ASP A 288 -3.69 -19.18 -22.59
N ALA A 289 -4.10 -18.42 -21.56
CA ALA A 289 -4.45 -17.00 -21.72
C ALA A 289 -3.24 -16.18 -22.19
N LEU A 290 -2.05 -16.36 -21.57
CA LEU A 290 -0.82 -15.69 -21.97
C LEU A 290 -0.42 -16.06 -23.41
N ALA A 291 -0.53 -17.33 -23.78
CA ALA A 291 -0.23 -17.80 -25.14
C ALA A 291 -1.14 -17.13 -26.19
N ILE A 292 -2.45 -16.99 -25.89
CA ILE A 292 -3.39 -16.31 -26.77
C ILE A 292 -3.11 -14.81 -26.82
N MET A 293 -2.89 -14.15 -25.68
CA MET A 293 -2.60 -12.71 -25.60
C MET A 293 -1.37 -12.32 -26.40
N ASN A 294 -0.36 -13.19 -26.46
CA ASN A 294 0.89 -12.96 -27.21
C ASN A 294 0.76 -13.07 -28.72
N LYS A 295 -0.31 -13.65 -29.24
CA LYS A 295 -0.53 -13.74 -30.68
C LYS A 295 -0.72 -12.33 -31.26
N LYS A 296 -0.15 -12.09 -32.44
CA LYS A 296 -0.20 -10.78 -33.10
C LYS A 296 -1.64 -10.42 -33.49
N GLU A 297 -2.40 -11.42 -33.87
CA GLU A 297 -3.78 -11.32 -34.34
C GLU A 297 -4.79 -11.06 -33.20
N THR A 298 -4.41 -11.33 -31.97
CA THR A 298 -5.33 -11.16 -30.83
C THR A 298 -5.56 -9.69 -30.54
N ASP A 299 -6.79 -9.27 -30.81
CA ASP A 299 -7.31 -7.95 -30.49
C ASP A 299 -8.24 -8.07 -29.26
N PRO A 300 -7.90 -7.44 -28.12
CA PRO A 300 -8.72 -7.49 -26.91
C PRO A 300 -10.12 -6.87 -27.08
N VAL A 301 -10.31 -5.98 -28.06
CA VAL A 301 -11.62 -5.42 -28.38
C VAL A 301 -12.46 -6.41 -29.19
N ALA A 302 -11.82 -7.27 -29.98
CA ALA A 302 -12.52 -8.32 -30.74
C ALA A 302 -12.88 -9.51 -29.83
N VAL A 303 -11.95 -9.95 -28.98
CA VAL A 303 -12.12 -11.17 -28.17
C VAL A 303 -11.66 -10.94 -26.73
N CYS A 304 -12.56 -11.19 -25.78
CA CYS A 304 -12.26 -11.21 -24.35
C CYS A 304 -11.94 -12.63 -23.88
N LEU A 305 -10.87 -12.79 -23.10
CA LEU A 305 -10.48 -14.08 -22.51
C LEU A 305 -11.03 -14.17 -21.08
N LEU A 306 -12.11 -14.90 -20.88
CA LEU A 306 -12.72 -15.08 -19.57
C LEU A 306 -11.97 -16.16 -18.78
N GLN A 307 -11.66 -15.90 -17.52
CA GLN A 307 -11.14 -16.92 -16.61
C GLN A 307 -12.27 -17.65 -15.86
N ALA A 308 -13.47 -17.08 -15.87
CA ALA A 308 -14.70 -17.67 -15.38
C ALA A 308 -15.89 -17.05 -16.15
N GLY A 309 -17.06 -17.68 -16.09
CA GLY A 309 -18.26 -17.21 -16.77
C GLY A 309 -18.58 -17.97 -18.05
N GLU A 310 -19.57 -17.52 -18.79
CA GLU A 310 -20.06 -18.18 -20.01
C GLU A 310 -19.48 -17.51 -21.27
N PRO A 311 -18.99 -18.28 -22.24
CA PRO A 311 -18.52 -17.72 -23.49
C PRO A 311 -19.69 -17.10 -24.29
N THR A 312 -19.38 -16.07 -25.06
CA THR A 312 -20.35 -15.43 -25.97
C THR A 312 -19.80 -15.36 -27.38
N GLU A 313 -20.63 -15.70 -28.36
CA GLU A 313 -20.29 -15.56 -29.74
C GLU A 313 -20.61 -14.18 -30.29
N LYS A 314 -19.92 -13.79 -31.36
CA LYS A 314 -20.20 -12.55 -32.06
C LYS A 314 -21.59 -12.64 -32.71
N GLY A 315 -22.46 -11.72 -32.30
CA GLY A 315 -23.78 -11.57 -32.92
C GLY A 315 -23.79 -10.58 -34.09
N ASN A 316 -24.97 -10.37 -34.65
CA ASN A 316 -25.20 -9.33 -35.64
C ASN A 316 -25.42 -7.98 -34.97
N GLY A 317 -24.62 -6.98 -35.35
CA GLY A 317 -24.68 -5.64 -34.77
C GLY A 317 -23.40 -5.25 -34.01
N THR A 318 -23.51 -4.28 -33.15
CA THR A 318 -22.36 -3.71 -32.40
C THR A 318 -22.72 -3.49 -30.93
N ASN A 319 -21.93 -4.04 -30.05
CA ASN A 319 -22.00 -3.76 -28.62
C ASN A 319 -21.10 -2.56 -28.30
N THR A 320 -21.65 -1.58 -27.59
CA THR A 320 -20.92 -0.36 -27.22
C THR A 320 -21.11 -0.03 -25.74
N VAL A 321 -20.10 0.60 -25.17
CA VAL A 321 -20.16 1.20 -23.85
C VAL A 321 -19.63 2.62 -23.90
N SER A 322 -20.27 3.51 -23.18
CA SER A 322 -19.85 4.90 -23.02
C SER A 322 -19.81 5.29 -21.55
N LEU A 323 -18.86 6.18 -21.20
CA LEU A 323 -18.68 6.63 -19.84
C LEU A 323 -19.78 7.64 -19.47
N VAL A 324 -20.40 7.43 -18.30
CA VAL A 324 -21.30 8.38 -17.66
C VAL A 324 -20.60 9.10 -16.52
N ASN A 325 -19.92 8.33 -15.63
CA ASN A 325 -19.19 8.88 -14.51
C ASN A 325 -17.99 7.98 -14.13
N PHE A 326 -16.90 8.58 -13.70
CA PHE A 326 -15.69 7.87 -13.30
C PHE A 326 -15.13 8.43 -12.01
N THR A 327 -15.06 7.57 -10.99
CA THR A 327 -14.22 7.78 -9.80
C THR A 327 -13.40 6.52 -9.56
N PRO A 328 -12.33 6.56 -8.77
CA PRO A 328 -11.54 5.36 -8.46
C PRO A 328 -12.35 4.19 -7.89
N GLU A 329 -13.45 4.50 -7.19
CA GLU A 329 -14.29 3.53 -6.47
C GLU A 329 -15.58 3.21 -7.22
N LYS A 330 -15.98 4.02 -8.20
CA LYS A 330 -17.25 3.86 -8.91
C LYS A 330 -17.12 4.25 -10.38
N VAL A 331 -17.48 3.34 -11.27
CA VAL A 331 -17.51 3.57 -12.72
C VAL A 331 -18.93 3.32 -13.23
N GLU A 332 -19.58 4.35 -13.77
CA GLU A 332 -20.92 4.28 -14.35
C GLU A 332 -20.81 4.35 -15.88
N LEU A 333 -21.36 3.35 -16.55
CA LEU A 333 -21.36 3.21 -17.99
C LEU A 333 -22.78 3.11 -18.53
N GLN A 334 -23.00 3.66 -19.72
CA GLN A 334 -24.14 3.34 -20.54
C GLN A 334 -23.73 2.27 -21.53
N ALA A 335 -24.35 1.10 -21.47
CA ALA A 335 -24.12 -0.03 -22.35
C ALA A 335 -25.28 -0.16 -23.35
N ASN A 336 -24.97 -0.23 -24.66
CA ASN A 336 -25.96 -0.49 -25.70
C ASN A 336 -25.50 -1.75 -26.45
N PHE A 337 -26.26 -2.82 -26.32
CA PHE A 337 -25.91 -4.16 -26.79
C PHE A 337 -26.92 -4.69 -27.79
N ASP A 338 -26.48 -4.92 -29.01
CA ASP A 338 -27.31 -5.53 -30.06
C ASP A 338 -27.48 -7.05 -29.86
N PHE A 339 -26.55 -7.66 -29.11
CA PHE A 339 -26.57 -9.07 -28.73
C PHE A 339 -25.93 -9.25 -27.34
N PRO A 340 -26.24 -10.36 -26.62
CA PRO A 340 -25.65 -10.60 -25.30
C PRO A 340 -24.11 -10.64 -25.37
N GLY A 341 -23.44 -10.02 -24.41
CA GLY A 341 -21.99 -9.91 -24.39
C GLY A 341 -21.45 -9.45 -23.04
N TYR A 342 -20.30 -8.83 -23.03
CA TYR A 342 -19.63 -8.38 -21.82
C TYR A 342 -19.26 -6.89 -21.90
N ALA A 343 -19.48 -6.18 -20.81
CA ALA A 343 -18.86 -4.87 -20.55
C ALA A 343 -17.58 -5.11 -19.74
N VAL A 344 -16.45 -4.68 -20.26
CA VAL A 344 -15.12 -4.87 -19.64
C VAL A 344 -14.62 -3.57 -19.04
N LEU A 345 -14.09 -3.64 -17.82
CA LEU A 345 -13.33 -2.59 -17.17
C LEU A 345 -11.87 -3.03 -16.99
N ALA A 346 -10.92 -2.29 -17.55
CA ALA A 346 -9.49 -2.56 -17.44
C ALA A 346 -8.98 -2.21 -16.02
N CYS A 347 -9.42 -2.99 -15.04
CA CYS A 347 -9.05 -2.90 -13.64
C CYS A 347 -8.99 -4.32 -13.05
N GLU A 348 -8.01 -4.59 -12.17
CA GLU A 348 -7.90 -5.89 -11.52
C GLU A 348 -9.14 -6.17 -10.67
N PRO A 349 -9.78 -7.35 -10.82
CA PRO A 349 -10.92 -7.76 -9.99
C PRO A 349 -10.43 -8.16 -8.59
N LEU A 350 -10.16 -7.16 -7.75
CA LEU A 350 -9.85 -7.34 -6.34
C LEU A 350 -11.12 -7.66 -5.57
N GLU A 351 -10.96 -8.34 -4.44
CA GLU A 351 -12.04 -8.53 -3.49
C GLU A 351 -12.62 -7.18 -3.05
N GLY A 352 -13.93 -7.01 -3.17
CA GLY A 352 -14.64 -5.75 -2.92
C GLY A 352 -15.24 -5.13 -4.19
N TRP A 353 -14.81 -5.53 -5.39
CA TRP A 353 -15.50 -5.16 -6.62
C TRP A 353 -16.79 -5.95 -6.79
N HIS A 354 -17.85 -5.26 -7.08
CA HIS A 354 -19.13 -5.81 -7.54
C HIS A 354 -19.72 -4.89 -8.62
N ALA A 355 -20.73 -5.34 -9.29
CA ALA A 355 -21.38 -4.53 -10.31
C ALA A 355 -22.89 -4.56 -10.16
N GLU A 356 -23.54 -3.58 -10.78
CA GLU A 356 -25.00 -3.48 -10.90
C GLU A 356 -25.35 -3.23 -12.36
N ILE A 357 -26.37 -3.91 -12.84
CA ILE A 357 -27.03 -3.65 -14.13
C ILE A 357 -28.42 -3.16 -13.82
N ASP A 358 -28.75 -1.92 -14.21
CA ASP A 358 -30.02 -1.26 -13.94
C ASP A 358 -30.42 -1.29 -12.45
N GLY A 359 -29.42 -1.21 -11.56
CA GLY A 359 -29.59 -1.26 -10.12
C GLY A 359 -29.68 -2.68 -9.52
N VAL A 360 -29.61 -3.73 -10.35
CA VAL A 360 -29.60 -5.12 -9.89
C VAL A 360 -28.16 -5.61 -9.78
N LYS A 361 -27.79 -6.08 -8.58
CA LYS A 361 -26.44 -6.60 -8.31
C LYS A 361 -26.14 -7.82 -9.17
N THR A 362 -24.96 -7.82 -9.78
CA THR A 362 -24.44 -8.92 -10.60
C THR A 362 -22.99 -9.21 -10.26
N ASP A 363 -22.56 -10.43 -10.56
CA ASP A 363 -21.19 -10.86 -10.28
C ASP A 363 -20.21 -10.32 -11.33
N VAL A 364 -19.03 -9.95 -10.86
CA VAL A 364 -17.92 -9.54 -11.69
C VAL A 364 -17.04 -10.75 -11.96
N VAL A 365 -16.76 -11.02 -13.23
CA VAL A 365 -15.87 -12.11 -13.65
C VAL A 365 -14.50 -11.57 -14.04
N ARG A 366 -13.46 -12.35 -13.79
CA ARG A 366 -12.10 -12.03 -14.23
C ARG A 366 -11.99 -12.28 -15.73
N CYS A 367 -11.36 -11.34 -16.43
CA CYS A 367 -11.02 -11.51 -17.85
C CYS A 367 -9.62 -10.94 -18.15
N ASN A 368 -9.05 -11.41 -19.27
CA ASN A 368 -7.73 -10.97 -19.73
C ASN A 368 -6.68 -10.93 -18.59
N LEU A 369 -6.75 -11.88 -17.65
CA LEU A 369 -5.96 -12.05 -16.43
C LEU A 369 -6.10 -10.91 -15.41
N MET A 370 -6.10 -9.66 -15.85
CA MET A 370 -6.01 -8.46 -14.98
C MET A 370 -7.16 -7.47 -15.17
N GLN A 371 -8.21 -7.89 -15.85
CA GLN A 371 -9.40 -7.07 -16.09
C GLN A 371 -10.64 -7.74 -15.51
N GLN A 372 -11.70 -6.98 -15.41
CA GLN A 372 -13.00 -7.45 -14.91
C GLN A 372 -14.09 -7.20 -15.95
N ALA A 373 -15.02 -8.12 -16.03
CA ALA A 373 -16.13 -8.08 -16.96
C ALA A 373 -17.46 -8.39 -16.28
N VAL A 374 -18.53 -7.90 -16.87
CA VAL A 374 -19.91 -8.13 -16.43
C VAL A 374 -20.73 -8.57 -17.63
N PRO A 375 -21.50 -9.68 -17.53
CA PRO A 375 -22.39 -10.12 -18.63
C PRO A 375 -23.55 -9.13 -18.78
N ILE A 376 -23.76 -8.65 -20.00
CA ILE A 376 -24.80 -7.69 -20.34
C ILE A 376 -25.77 -8.37 -21.33
N PRO A 377 -27.09 -8.38 -21.05
CA PRO A 377 -28.07 -8.86 -22.00
C PRO A 377 -28.21 -7.88 -23.20
N LYS A 378 -28.92 -8.31 -24.24
CA LYS A 378 -29.28 -7.42 -25.32
C LYS A 378 -30.17 -6.28 -24.82
N GLY A 379 -29.86 -5.05 -25.22
CA GLY A 379 -30.61 -3.86 -24.84
C GLY A 379 -29.72 -2.68 -24.46
N SER A 380 -30.37 -1.67 -23.92
CA SER A 380 -29.72 -0.47 -23.39
C SER A 380 -29.77 -0.53 -21.86
N HIS A 381 -28.61 -0.57 -21.23
CA HIS A 381 -28.45 -0.82 -19.79
C HIS A 381 -27.52 0.18 -19.14
N LYS A 382 -27.84 0.57 -17.90
CA LYS A 382 -26.91 1.28 -17.03
C LYS A 382 -26.06 0.25 -16.26
N VAL A 383 -24.76 0.27 -16.46
CA VAL A 383 -23.82 -0.62 -15.78
C VAL A 383 -22.99 0.19 -14.78
N THR A 384 -22.96 -0.25 -13.54
CA THR A 384 -22.17 0.41 -12.49
C THR A 384 -21.22 -0.59 -11.86
N PHE A 385 -19.91 -0.35 -11.98
CA PHE A 385 -18.91 -1.05 -11.20
C PHE A 385 -18.64 -0.28 -9.90
N ILE A 386 -18.65 -0.98 -8.77
CA ILE A 386 -18.49 -0.38 -7.46
C ILE A 386 -17.44 -1.15 -6.68
N PHE A 387 -16.47 -0.43 -6.13
CA PHE A 387 -15.51 -0.98 -5.18
C PHE A 387 -15.94 -0.63 -3.77
N SER A 388 -16.27 -1.64 -2.98
CA SER A 388 -16.58 -1.46 -1.56
C SER A 388 -16.03 -2.66 -0.77
N LYS A 389 -14.89 -2.47 -0.13
CA LYS A 389 -14.36 -3.44 0.83
C LYS A 389 -14.59 -2.90 2.24
N ARG A 390 -15.78 -3.11 2.76
CA ARG A 390 -16.12 -2.88 4.17
C ARG A 390 -16.35 -4.22 4.86
N ASP A 391 -15.28 -4.93 5.16
CA ASP A 391 -15.33 -6.06 6.07
C ASP A 391 -15.26 -5.58 7.53
N LEU A 392 -15.65 -6.44 8.45
CA LEU A 392 -15.64 -6.13 9.89
C LEU A 392 -14.24 -5.73 10.36
N SER A 393 -13.19 -6.30 9.77
CA SER A 393 -11.80 -5.99 10.11
C SER A 393 -11.40 -4.57 9.71
N SER A 394 -11.82 -4.10 8.53
CA SER A 394 -11.62 -2.71 8.08
C SER A 394 -12.35 -1.74 9.00
N ILE A 395 -13.60 -2.03 9.35
CA ILE A 395 -14.39 -1.20 10.28
C ILE A 395 -13.70 -1.15 11.66
N ILE A 396 -13.24 -2.28 12.18
CA ILE A 396 -12.52 -2.33 13.45
C ILE A 396 -11.21 -1.52 13.36
N CYS A 397 -10.45 -1.64 12.28
CA CYS A 397 -9.24 -0.86 12.07
C CYS A 397 -9.53 0.64 12.00
N ASP A 398 -10.54 1.05 11.23
CA ASP A 398 -10.89 2.45 11.04
C ASP A 398 -11.36 3.12 12.34
N TYR A 399 -12.09 2.39 13.19
CA TYR A 399 -12.64 2.93 14.43
C TYR A 399 -11.84 2.53 15.69
N SER A 400 -10.84 1.65 15.55
CA SER A 400 -10.08 1.15 16.71
C SER A 400 -9.44 2.26 17.53
N HIS A 401 -8.83 3.24 16.90
CA HIS A 401 -8.19 4.38 17.61
C HIS A 401 -9.22 5.32 18.24
N ILE A 402 -10.43 5.44 17.68
CA ILE A 402 -11.50 6.29 18.22
C ILE A 402 -12.20 5.59 19.39
N ILE A 403 -12.32 4.27 19.37
CA ILE A 403 -13.04 3.49 20.37
C ILE A 403 -12.10 2.98 21.47
N PHE A 404 -10.98 2.36 21.08
CA PHE A 404 -10.09 1.71 22.04
C PHE A 404 -9.29 2.68 22.89
N LEU A 405 -8.83 3.80 22.36
CA LEU A 405 -8.08 4.80 23.13
C LEU A 405 -8.93 5.44 24.24
N PRO A 406 -10.14 5.97 23.97
CA PRO A 406 -11.01 6.48 25.01
C PRO A 406 -11.49 5.39 25.98
N LEU A 407 -11.86 4.21 25.48
CA LEU A 407 -12.33 3.10 26.31
C LEU A 407 -11.23 2.61 27.25
N PHE A 408 -10.00 2.47 26.77
CA PHE A 408 -8.83 2.13 27.56
C PHE A 408 -8.52 3.21 28.59
N SER A 409 -8.63 4.49 28.21
CA SER A 409 -8.45 5.61 29.12
C SER A 409 -9.52 5.65 30.21
N ILE A 410 -10.78 5.46 29.86
CA ILE A 410 -11.92 5.39 30.79
C ILE A 410 -11.77 4.20 31.72
N LEU A 411 -11.41 3.02 31.20
CA LEU A 411 -11.21 1.82 32.01
C LEU A 411 -10.06 1.99 33.00
N THR A 412 -8.96 2.57 32.55
CA THR A 412 -7.80 2.88 33.42
C THR A 412 -8.17 3.87 34.49
N LEU A 413 -8.92 4.92 34.15
CA LEU A 413 -9.46 5.89 35.12
C LEU A 413 -10.43 5.23 36.11
N ALA A 414 -11.39 4.44 35.61
CA ALA A 414 -12.34 3.71 36.45
C ALA A 414 -11.62 2.78 37.44
N LEU A 415 -10.61 2.05 36.99
CA LEU A 415 -9.79 1.17 37.82
C LEU A 415 -9.00 1.94 38.89
N CYS A 416 -8.61 3.20 38.61
CA CYS A 416 -7.94 4.05 39.58
C CYS A 416 -8.90 4.58 40.69
N PHE A 417 -10.20 4.70 40.37
CA PHE A 417 -11.22 5.27 41.28
C PHE A 417 -12.12 4.22 41.94
N LEU A 418 -12.04 2.95 41.58
CA LEU A 418 -12.80 1.89 42.27
C LEU A 418 -12.43 1.88 43.76
N PRO A 419 -13.42 1.98 44.66
CA PRO A 419 -13.17 1.92 46.08
C PRO A 419 -12.53 0.59 46.44
N LYS A 420 -11.46 0.64 47.24
CA LYS A 420 -10.92 -0.59 47.85
C LYS A 420 -12.03 -1.22 48.66
N LYS A 421 -12.46 -2.44 48.27
CA LYS A 421 -13.26 -3.27 49.17
C LYS A 421 -12.42 -3.47 50.44
N ASN A 422 -12.85 -2.86 51.54
CA ASN A 422 -12.24 -3.14 52.80
C ASN A 422 -12.34 -4.65 53.02
N ALA A 423 -11.20 -5.32 53.12
CA ALA A 423 -11.14 -6.68 53.59
C ALA A 423 -11.51 -6.65 55.07
N GLU A 424 -12.72 -7.04 55.41
CA GLU A 424 -13.07 -7.44 56.76
C GLU A 424 -12.33 -8.75 57.12
#